data_718ad89ea09dcd4d0ba4026fe99b5096
#
_entry.id   718ad89ea09dcd4d0ba4026fe99b5096
#
_cell.length_a   1.000
_cell.length_b   1.000
_cell.length_c   1.000
_cell.angle_alpha   90.00
_cell.angle_beta   90.00
_cell.angle_gamma   90.00
#
_symmetry.space_group_name_H-M   'P 1'
#
loop_
_entity.id
_entity.type
_entity.pdbx_description
1 polymer ?
#
loop_
_entity_poly.entity_id
_entity_poly.type
_entity_poly.pdbx_seq_one_letter_code
_entity_poly.pdbx_strand_id
1 'polypeptide(L)'
;MKIGITGASGFIGKRLVKKLEEDGFEVFKFVRRDVQNENEIFWSPSKQEIDIEKFQTLDAIIHLAGESLAPKDIFGFLPLSGGRWNKEKKSRIYWSRKWGSDLFVKTYNESDIYPKIFITASGTTIYGDHGDEVITESTTKFNRGTFDQLVAEEAWESPLSGIKHKDVRIVKARNCLLYTSDAADDDHC
;
A
#
# COMPACT_ATOMS: atom_id res chain seq x y z
N MET A 1 14.86 11.49 10.66
CA MET A 1 14.31 11.15 9.33
C MET A 1 12.80 11.28 9.40
N LYS A 2 12.20 12.00 8.45
CA LYS A 2 10.77 12.25 8.36
C LYS A 2 10.11 11.23 7.44
N ILE A 3 9.16 10.46 7.96
CA ILE A 3 8.54 9.34 7.25
C ILE A 3 7.04 9.59 7.10
N GLY A 4 6.57 9.68 5.86
CA GLY A 4 5.14 9.76 5.55
C GLY A 4 4.50 8.38 5.40
N ILE A 5 3.38 8.11 6.08
CA ILE A 5 2.70 6.81 6.04
C ILE A 5 1.26 6.98 5.59
N THR A 6 0.88 6.34 4.48
CA THR A 6 -0.53 6.18 4.13
C THR A 6 -1.09 4.92 4.78
N GLY A 7 -2.38 4.92 5.10
CA GLY A 7 -2.99 3.78 5.81
C GLY A 7 -2.53 3.63 7.26
N ALA A 8 -2.01 4.69 7.88
CA ALA A 8 -1.51 4.74 9.25
C ALA A 8 -2.55 4.27 10.31
N SER A 9 -3.84 4.39 10.04
CA SER A 9 -4.92 3.91 10.92
C SER A 9 -5.29 2.43 10.72
N GLY A 10 -4.70 1.76 9.74
CA GLY A 10 -4.94 0.36 9.44
C GLY A 10 -4.25 -0.61 10.42
N PHE A 11 -4.46 -1.90 10.22
CA PHE A 11 -3.91 -2.96 11.07
C PHE A 11 -2.37 -2.93 11.13
N ILE A 12 -1.71 -2.91 9.97
CA ILE A 12 -0.24 -2.80 9.88
C ILE A 12 0.19 -1.38 10.28
N GLY A 13 -0.49 -0.36 9.74
CA GLY A 13 -0.11 1.04 9.89
C GLY A 13 0.01 1.49 11.34
N LYS A 14 -0.95 1.14 12.21
CA LYS A 14 -0.91 1.50 13.63
C LYS A 14 0.31 0.95 14.34
N ARG A 15 0.67 -0.31 14.08
CA ARG A 15 1.84 -0.96 14.69
C ARG A 15 3.14 -0.37 14.16
N LEU A 16 3.19 -0.11 12.85
CA LEU A 16 4.35 0.49 12.21
C LEU A 16 4.60 1.92 12.69
N VAL A 17 3.56 2.75 12.77
CA VAL A 17 3.66 4.11 13.33
C VAL A 17 4.26 4.07 14.72
N LYS A 18 3.69 3.25 15.62
CA LYS A 18 4.19 3.12 16.99
C LYS A 18 5.66 2.71 17.02
N LYS A 19 6.03 1.70 16.24
CA LYS A 19 7.42 1.21 16.21
C LYS A 19 8.39 2.26 15.68
N LEU A 20 8.04 2.99 14.63
CA LEU A 20 8.90 4.04 14.08
C LEU A 20 9.06 5.24 15.03
N GLU A 21 7.98 5.63 15.72
CA GLU A 21 8.04 6.68 16.75
C GLU A 21 8.93 6.25 17.93
N GLU A 22 8.84 4.98 18.39
CA GLU A 22 9.72 4.40 19.41
C GLU A 22 11.19 4.35 18.98
N ASP A 23 11.46 4.13 17.69
CA ASP A 23 12.81 4.13 17.11
C ASP A 23 13.35 5.55 16.82
N GLY A 24 12.61 6.62 17.20
CA GLY A 24 13.02 8.01 17.11
C GLY A 24 12.83 8.64 15.73
N PHE A 25 12.00 8.07 14.85
CA PHE A 25 11.63 8.69 13.58
C PHE A 25 10.48 9.69 13.77
N GLU A 26 10.49 10.74 12.97
CA GLU A 26 9.39 11.70 12.89
C GLU A 26 8.36 11.19 11.88
N VAL A 27 7.16 10.78 12.36
CA VAL A 27 6.15 10.12 11.54
C VAL A 27 5.03 11.08 11.16
N PHE A 28 4.78 11.21 9.87
CA PHE A 28 3.68 11.94 9.27
C PHE A 28 2.61 10.98 8.74
N LYS A 29 1.33 11.27 9.00
CA LYS A 29 0.20 10.42 8.63
C LYS A 29 -0.58 11.07 7.50
N PHE A 30 -0.65 10.42 6.34
CA PHE A 30 -1.51 10.86 5.25
C PHE A 30 -2.98 10.62 5.59
N VAL A 31 -3.79 11.67 5.54
CA VAL A 31 -5.20 11.65 5.91
C VAL A 31 -6.10 12.16 4.78
N ARG A 32 -7.29 11.56 4.63
CA ARG A 32 -8.28 11.95 3.61
C ARG A 32 -9.32 12.96 4.10
N ARG A 33 -9.27 13.27 5.39
CA ARG A 33 -10.06 14.29 6.06
C ARG A 33 -9.23 15.57 6.24
N ASP A 34 -9.84 16.62 6.75
CA ASP A 34 -9.12 17.83 7.13
C ASP A 34 -8.02 17.51 8.15
N VAL A 35 -6.87 18.15 7.97
CA VAL A 35 -5.70 18.02 8.83
C VAL A 35 -6.03 18.58 10.23
N GLN A 36 -5.73 17.83 11.28
CA GLN A 36 -6.01 18.20 12.67
C GLN A 36 -4.76 18.57 13.46
N ASN A 37 -3.57 18.20 12.99
CA ASN A 37 -2.30 18.50 13.65
C ASN A 37 -1.16 18.59 12.62
N GLU A 38 -0.01 19.05 13.07
CA GLU A 38 1.16 19.27 12.21
C GLU A 38 1.75 17.99 11.58
N ASN A 39 1.58 16.84 12.25
CA ASN A 39 2.07 15.54 11.76
C ASN A 39 1.08 14.85 10.83
N GLU A 40 0.11 15.57 10.30
CA GLU A 40 -0.81 15.08 9.29
C GLU A 40 -0.60 15.80 7.96
N ILE A 41 -0.74 15.04 6.88
CA ILE A 41 -0.63 15.49 5.50
C ILE A 41 -1.95 15.20 4.79
N PHE A 42 -2.57 16.22 4.20
CA PHE A 42 -3.77 15.99 3.40
C PHE A 42 -3.42 15.19 2.13
N TRP A 43 -4.24 14.16 1.85
CA TRP A 43 -4.03 13.26 0.72
C TRP A 43 -5.36 12.66 0.26
N SER A 44 -5.79 12.97 -0.94
CA SER A 44 -7.05 12.52 -1.53
C SER A 44 -6.85 11.89 -2.91
N PRO A 45 -6.57 10.57 -3.00
CA PRO A 45 -6.30 9.89 -4.26
C PRO A 45 -7.42 10.03 -5.30
N SER A 46 -8.68 9.94 -4.86
CA SER A 46 -9.82 10.04 -5.77
C SER A 46 -9.99 11.43 -6.40
N LYS A 47 -9.50 12.46 -5.74
CA LYS A 47 -9.47 13.84 -6.25
C LYS A 47 -8.14 14.22 -6.89
N GLN A 48 -7.14 13.34 -6.77
CA GLN A 48 -5.76 13.60 -7.20
C GLN A 48 -5.15 14.84 -6.53
N GLU A 49 -5.42 15.00 -5.22
CA GLU A 49 -4.97 16.13 -4.39
C GLU A 49 -4.04 15.65 -3.27
N ILE A 50 -2.98 16.38 -3.03
CA ILE A 50 -2.00 16.15 -1.95
C ILE A 50 -1.39 17.48 -1.51
N ASP A 51 -1.07 17.62 -0.23
CA ASP A 51 -0.27 18.72 0.30
C ASP A 51 1.19 18.54 -0.16
N ILE A 52 1.54 19.25 -1.23
CA ILE A 52 2.86 19.16 -1.88
C ILE A 52 3.94 19.76 -0.97
N GLU A 53 3.66 20.83 -0.24
CA GLU A 53 4.64 21.48 0.63
C GLU A 53 5.11 20.53 1.73
N LYS A 54 4.17 19.86 2.41
CA LYS A 54 4.51 18.85 3.40
C LYS A 54 5.14 17.59 2.78
N PHE A 55 4.68 17.15 1.60
CA PHE A 55 5.28 16.02 0.88
C PHE A 55 6.78 16.26 0.64
N GLN A 56 7.17 17.45 0.22
CA GLN A 56 8.55 17.82 -0.08
C GLN A 56 9.46 17.83 1.16
N THR A 57 8.90 17.87 2.36
CA THR A 57 9.69 17.82 3.62
C THR A 57 10.05 16.40 4.04
N LEU A 58 9.48 15.39 3.42
CA LEU A 58 9.68 13.99 3.80
C LEU A 58 10.98 13.42 3.24
N ASP A 59 11.59 12.50 3.99
CA ASP A 59 12.74 11.71 3.54
C ASP A 59 12.31 10.38 2.90
N ALA A 60 11.21 9.80 3.41
CA ALA A 60 10.68 8.52 2.97
C ALA A 60 9.15 8.47 2.98
N ILE A 61 8.58 7.63 2.12
CA ILE A 61 7.16 7.32 2.11
C ILE A 61 6.96 5.82 2.26
N ILE A 62 5.98 5.42 3.09
CA ILE A 62 5.50 4.06 3.21
C ILE A 62 4.01 4.04 2.81
N HIS A 63 3.73 3.45 1.65
CA HIS A 63 2.39 3.41 1.07
C HIS A 63 1.69 2.08 1.39
N LEU A 64 0.80 2.10 2.42
CA LEU A 64 0.02 0.95 2.88
C LEU A 64 -1.47 1.09 2.58
N ALA A 65 -1.93 2.25 2.11
CA ALA A 65 -3.35 2.51 1.94
C ALA A 65 -3.95 1.70 0.79
N GLY A 66 -5.07 1.06 1.08
CA GLY A 66 -5.88 0.34 0.11
C GLY A 66 -7.18 -0.12 0.77
N GLU A 67 -8.21 -0.35 -0.02
CA GLU A 67 -9.45 -0.97 0.44
C GLU A 67 -9.15 -2.35 1.04
N SER A 68 -9.70 -2.65 2.23
CA SER A 68 -9.51 -3.94 2.89
C SER A 68 -9.93 -5.10 1.97
N LEU A 69 -9.10 -6.13 1.90
CA LEU A 69 -9.42 -7.37 1.18
C LEU A 69 -10.42 -8.23 1.97
N ALA A 70 -10.42 -8.11 3.31
CA ALA A 70 -11.35 -8.84 4.14
C ALA A 70 -12.82 -8.46 3.85
N PRO A 71 -13.74 -9.41 3.88
CA PRO A 71 -15.17 -9.12 3.85
C PRO A 71 -15.52 -8.26 5.09
N LYS A 72 -16.40 -7.28 4.90
CA LYS A 72 -16.98 -6.58 6.05
C LYS A 72 -18.06 -7.47 6.65
N ASP A 73 -17.80 -8.01 7.83
CA ASP A 73 -18.82 -8.69 8.61
C ASP A 73 -19.85 -7.66 9.08
N ILE A 74 -21.10 -7.82 8.64
CA ILE A 74 -22.19 -6.97 9.09
C ILE A 74 -22.56 -7.29 10.56
N PHE A 75 -22.23 -8.47 11.06
CA PHE A 75 -22.55 -8.92 12.42
C PHE A 75 -21.39 -9.60 13.17
N GLY A 76 -20.15 -9.54 12.68
CA GLY A 76 -18.98 -10.08 13.40
C GLY A 76 -18.95 -11.61 13.56
N PHE A 77 -19.88 -12.37 12.96
CA PHE A 77 -19.99 -13.81 13.24
C PHE A 77 -20.18 -14.74 12.03
N LEU A 78 -20.58 -14.25 10.86
CA LEU A 78 -20.76 -15.09 9.66
C LEU A 78 -20.55 -14.28 8.39
N PRO A 79 -19.62 -14.68 7.49
CA PRO A 79 -19.52 -14.09 6.16
C PRO A 79 -20.72 -14.56 5.32
N LEU A 80 -21.79 -13.77 5.27
CA LEU A 80 -23.01 -14.05 4.51
C LEU A 80 -22.81 -14.18 2.99
N SER A 81 -21.61 -13.85 2.48
CA SER A 81 -21.30 -13.86 1.05
C SER A 81 -20.23 -14.89 0.64
N GLY A 82 -19.89 -15.86 1.47
CA GLY A 82 -18.89 -16.89 1.13
C GLY A 82 -17.52 -16.35 0.71
N GLY A 83 -17.14 -15.17 1.19
CA GLY A 83 -15.83 -14.57 0.92
C GLY A 83 -15.62 -14.07 -0.52
N ARG A 84 -16.60 -14.18 -1.41
CA ARG A 84 -16.44 -13.75 -2.82
C ARG A 84 -16.60 -12.25 -2.98
N TRP A 85 -15.62 -11.62 -3.64
CA TRP A 85 -15.71 -10.20 -3.99
C TRP A 85 -16.68 -10.00 -5.16
N ASN A 86 -17.70 -9.17 -4.97
CA ASN A 86 -18.57 -8.71 -6.04
C ASN A 86 -17.83 -7.65 -6.92
N LYS A 87 -18.45 -7.26 -8.04
CA LYS A 87 -17.85 -6.30 -8.99
C LYS A 87 -17.50 -4.97 -8.33
N GLU A 88 -18.35 -4.47 -7.44
CA GLU A 88 -18.12 -3.20 -6.73
C GLU A 88 -16.95 -3.29 -5.76
N LYS A 89 -16.85 -4.39 -4.99
CA LYS A 89 -15.72 -4.62 -4.08
C LYS A 89 -14.41 -4.71 -4.84
N LYS A 90 -14.38 -5.46 -5.94
CA LYS A 90 -13.22 -5.55 -6.83
C LYS A 90 -12.82 -4.18 -7.38
N SER A 91 -13.77 -3.39 -7.84
CA SER A 91 -13.53 -2.03 -8.30
C SER A 91 -12.90 -1.16 -7.20
N ARG A 92 -13.46 -1.15 -5.98
CA ARG A 92 -12.88 -0.41 -4.85
C ARG A 92 -11.48 -0.89 -4.49
N ILE A 93 -11.22 -2.20 -4.48
CA ILE A 93 -9.89 -2.77 -4.21
C ILE A 93 -8.88 -2.28 -5.24
N TYR A 94 -9.20 -2.33 -6.52
CA TYR A 94 -8.32 -1.92 -7.60
C TYR A 94 -8.06 -0.41 -7.56
N TRP A 95 -9.11 0.40 -7.60
CA TRP A 95 -8.99 1.84 -7.74
C TRP A 95 -8.43 2.54 -6.50
N SER A 96 -8.69 2.01 -5.29
CA SER A 96 -8.08 2.56 -4.07
C SER A 96 -6.56 2.51 -4.10
N ARG A 97 -5.97 1.53 -4.77
CA ARG A 97 -4.54 1.35 -4.94
C ARG A 97 -4.00 2.14 -6.14
N LYS A 98 -4.66 1.97 -7.26
CA LYS A 98 -4.28 2.62 -8.51
C LYS A 98 -4.20 4.14 -8.38
N TRP A 99 -5.27 4.77 -7.88
CA TRP A 99 -5.28 6.22 -7.68
C TRP A 99 -4.23 6.70 -6.68
N GLY A 100 -3.96 5.91 -5.64
CA GLY A 100 -2.92 6.22 -4.68
C GLY A 100 -1.52 6.21 -5.30
N SER A 101 -1.20 5.16 -6.03
CA SER A 101 0.07 5.03 -6.76
C SER A 101 0.23 6.12 -7.82
N ASP A 102 -0.82 6.38 -8.62
CA ASP A 102 -0.80 7.41 -9.66
C ASP A 102 -0.59 8.81 -9.09
N LEU A 103 -1.25 9.14 -7.98
CA LEU A 103 -1.07 10.42 -7.30
C LEU A 103 0.38 10.61 -6.84
N PHE A 104 1.00 9.59 -6.24
CA PHE A 104 2.40 9.68 -5.87
C PHE A 104 3.32 9.85 -7.08
N VAL A 105 3.11 9.07 -8.15
CA VAL A 105 3.90 9.21 -9.39
C VAL A 105 3.79 10.63 -9.95
N LYS A 106 2.58 11.18 -10.01
CA LYS A 106 2.35 12.56 -10.43
C LYS A 106 3.10 13.53 -9.53
N THR A 107 2.93 13.41 -8.20
CA THR A 107 3.53 14.32 -7.22
C THR A 107 5.07 14.29 -7.29
N TYR A 108 5.67 13.10 -7.40
CA TYR A 108 7.11 12.97 -7.60
C TYR A 108 7.57 13.71 -8.85
N ASN A 109 6.88 13.51 -9.98
CA ASN A 109 7.29 14.07 -11.26
C ASN A 109 7.06 15.59 -11.40
N GLU A 110 6.19 16.15 -10.55
CA GLU A 110 5.88 17.58 -10.49
C GLU A 110 6.69 18.31 -9.39
N SER A 111 7.46 17.58 -8.57
CA SER A 111 8.21 18.14 -7.44
C SER A 111 9.70 18.19 -7.72
N ASP A 112 10.34 19.33 -7.43
CA ASP A 112 11.80 19.50 -7.48
C ASP A 112 12.49 18.87 -6.26
N ILE A 113 11.80 18.88 -5.11
CA ILE A 113 12.25 18.27 -3.86
C ILE A 113 11.29 17.12 -3.52
N TYR A 114 11.83 15.95 -3.26
CA TYR A 114 11.03 14.74 -3.06
C TYR A 114 11.72 13.72 -2.14
N PRO A 115 10.95 12.85 -1.48
CA PRO A 115 11.46 11.76 -0.67
C PRO A 115 12.34 10.81 -1.48
N LYS A 116 13.49 10.41 -0.93
CA LYS A 116 14.43 9.53 -1.63
C LYS A 116 14.10 8.05 -1.53
N ILE A 117 13.18 7.68 -0.64
CA ILE A 117 12.76 6.29 -0.41
C ILE A 117 11.25 6.21 -0.55
N PHE A 118 10.79 5.30 -1.40
CA PHE A 118 9.37 4.96 -1.53
C PHE A 118 9.17 3.46 -1.32
N ILE A 119 8.51 3.09 -0.23
CA ILE A 119 8.16 1.71 0.08
C ILE A 119 6.67 1.53 -0.17
N THR A 120 6.29 0.59 -1.04
CA THR A 120 4.88 0.25 -1.26
C THR A 120 4.57 -1.14 -0.75
N ALA A 121 3.40 -1.30 -0.14
CA ALA A 121 2.86 -2.63 0.06
C ALA A 121 2.53 -3.26 -1.30
N SER A 122 2.72 -4.56 -1.39
CA SER A 122 2.32 -5.42 -2.50
C SER A 122 1.97 -6.80 -1.95
N GLY A 123 1.73 -7.77 -2.80
CA GLY A 123 1.39 -9.14 -2.42
C GLY A 123 2.24 -10.18 -3.13
N THR A 124 2.57 -11.27 -2.42
CA THR A 124 3.23 -12.44 -3.02
C THR A 124 2.39 -13.07 -4.12
N THR A 125 1.07 -12.82 -4.14
CA THR A 125 0.15 -13.22 -5.20
C THR A 125 0.57 -12.75 -6.59
N ILE A 126 1.43 -11.70 -6.70
CA ILE A 126 1.93 -11.20 -7.98
C ILE A 126 2.67 -12.26 -8.79
N TYR A 127 3.31 -13.21 -8.12
CA TYR A 127 4.06 -14.27 -8.80
C TYR A 127 3.12 -15.28 -9.48
N GLY A 128 1.95 -15.54 -8.90
CA GLY A 128 1.05 -16.58 -9.37
C GLY A 128 1.49 -17.99 -8.97
N ASP A 129 0.93 -18.98 -9.67
CA ASP A 129 1.26 -20.37 -9.43
C ASP A 129 2.49 -20.78 -10.26
N HIS A 130 3.52 -21.23 -9.57
CA HIS A 130 4.77 -21.74 -10.14
C HIS A 130 5.00 -23.23 -9.86
N GLY A 131 3.99 -23.94 -9.31
CA GLY A 131 4.15 -25.31 -8.85
C GLY A 131 5.25 -25.42 -7.80
N ASP A 132 6.21 -26.32 -8.00
CA ASP A 132 7.33 -26.55 -7.06
C ASP A 132 8.56 -25.66 -7.32
N GLU A 133 8.48 -24.69 -8.25
CA GLU A 133 9.60 -23.77 -8.51
C GLU A 133 9.84 -22.84 -7.31
N VAL A 134 11.11 -22.68 -6.93
CA VAL A 134 11.52 -21.73 -5.90
C VAL A 134 11.40 -20.30 -6.43
N ILE A 135 10.55 -19.51 -5.78
CA ILE A 135 10.36 -18.09 -6.10
C ILE A 135 11.28 -17.25 -5.20
N THR A 136 11.97 -16.30 -5.81
CA THR A 136 12.84 -15.35 -5.13
C THR A 136 12.47 -13.91 -5.53
N GLU A 137 13.07 -12.92 -4.88
CA GLU A 137 12.88 -11.50 -5.21
C GLU A 137 13.31 -11.15 -6.64
N SER A 138 14.21 -11.95 -7.23
CA SER A 138 14.68 -11.78 -8.62
C SER A 138 13.76 -12.42 -9.65
N THR A 139 12.72 -13.15 -9.23
CA THR A 139 11.76 -13.76 -10.16
C THR A 139 10.98 -12.65 -10.88
N THR A 140 11.09 -12.61 -12.21
CA THR A 140 10.45 -11.61 -13.08
C THR A 140 9.30 -12.16 -13.90
N LYS A 141 9.17 -13.49 -13.99
CA LYS A 141 8.07 -14.14 -14.67
C LYS A 141 6.86 -14.25 -13.74
N PHE A 142 5.75 -13.64 -14.12
CA PHE A 142 4.51 -13.68 -13.37
C PHE A 142 3.47 -14.50 -14.13
N ASN A 143 3.01 -15.61 -13.53
CA ASN A 143 1.98 -16.44 -14.11
C ASN A 143 0.60 -15.83 -13.81
N ARG A 144 0.10 -15.02 -14.73
CA ARG A 144 -1.14 -14.28 -14.57
C ARG A 144 -2.38 -15.19 -14.58
N GLY A 145 -3.35 -14.91 -13.75
CA GLY A 145 -4.62 -15.65 -13.72
C GLY A 145 -5.66 -15.13 -12.75
N THR A 146 -5.28 -14.43 -11.72
CA THR A 146 -6.20 -14.00 -10.66
C THR A 146 -6.37 -12.49 -10.56
N PHE A 147 -7.46 -12.04 -9.96
CA PHE A 147 -7.75 -10.62 -9.78
C PHE A 147 -6.76 -9.95 -8.82
N ASP A 148 -6.33 -10.62 -7.78
CA ASP A 148 -5.36 -10.13 -6.79
C ASP A 148 -3.96 -9.96 -7.38
N GLN A 149 -3.54 -10.84 -8.31
CA GLN A 149 -2.33 -10.63 -9.12
C GLN A 149 -2.42 -9.35 -9.94
N LEU A 150 -3.51 -9.17 -10.66
CA LEU A 150 -3.76 -7.96 -11.45
C LEU A 150 -3.70 -6.70 -10.58
N VAL A 151 -4.27 -6.75 -9.37
CA VAL A 151 -4.23 -5.64 -8.43
C VAL A 151 -2.80 -5.35 -7.96
N ALA A 152 -2.03 -6.39 -7.60
CA ALA A 152 -0.65 -6.23 -7.15
C ALA A 152 0.24 -5.66 -8.26
N GLU A 153 0.11 -6.17 -9.48
CA GLU A 153 0.91 -5.74 -10.63
C GLU A 153 0.48 -4.37 -11.16
N GLU A 154 -0.78 -4.22 -11.58
CA GLU A 154 -1.23 -3.05 -12.34
C GLU A 154 -1.63 -1.86 -11.47
N ALA A 155 -2.16 -2.11 -10.27
CA ALA A 155 -2.63 -1.04 -9.40
C ALA A 155 -1.56 -0.56 -8.40
N TRP A 156 -0.68 -1.43 -7.95
CA TRP A 156 0.36 -1.07 -6.98
C TRP A 156 1.74 -0.90 -7.59
N GLU A 157 2.30 -1.92 -8.26
CA GLU A 157 3.72 -1.91 -8.63
C GLU A 157 4.01 -1.19 -9.96
N SER A 158 3.25 -1.49 -11.02
CA SER A 158 3.52 -0.95 -12.36
C SER A 158 3.47 0.57 -12.44
N PRO A 159 2.55 1.29 -11.77
CA PRO A 159 2.53 2.74 -11.82
C PRO A 159 3.83 3.38 -11.37
N LEU A 160 4.50 2.80 -10.37
CA LEU A 160 5.72 3.36 -9.78
C LEU A 160 6.89 3.46 -10.76
N SER A 161 6.87 2.66 -11.84
CA SER A 161 7.85 2.80 -12.93
C SER A 161 7.75 4.14 -13.68
N GLY A 162 6.63 4.86 -13.49
CA GLY A 162 6.42 6.21 -14.02
C GLY A 162 7.14 7.31 -13.26
N ILE A 163 7.75 7.04 -12.10
CA ILE A 163 8.61 8.00 -11.39
C ILE A 163 9.88 8.23 -12.23
N LYS A 164 10.08 9.48 -12.65
CA LYS A 164 11.19 9.85 -13.56
C LYS A 164 12.52 10.01 -12.83
N HIS A 165 12.50 10.24 -11.53
CA HIS A 165 13.68 10.47 -10.70
C HIS A 165 14.38 9.15 -10.38
N LYS A 166 15.53 8.92 -11.03
CA LYS A 166 16.29 7.64 -10.94
C LYS A 166 16.98 7.43 -9.59
N ASP A 167 17.12 8.48 -8.79
CA ASP A 167 17.72 8.45 -7.46
C ASP A 167 16.70 8.13 -6.36
N VAL A 168 15.43 7.94 -6.69
CA VAL A 168 14.42 7.43 -5.77
C VAL A 168 14.55 5.91 -5.66
N ARG A 169 14.83 5.44 -4.44
CA ARG A 169 14.82 4.01 -4.13
C ARG A 169 13.39 3.52 -3.91
N ILE A 170 12.89 2.73 -4.85
CA ILE A 170 11.57 2.10 -4.76
C ILE A 170 11.70 0.69 -4.20
N VAL A 171 11.00 0.40 -3.10
CA VAL A 171 10.94 -0.92 -2.46
C VAL A 171 9.51 -1.44 -2.52
N LYS A 172 9.34 -2.64 -3.04
CA LYS A 172 8.06 -3.34 -3.17
C LYS A 172 7.98 -4.42 -2.10
N ALA A 173 7.26 -4.16 -1.01
CA ALA A 173 7.08 -5.10 0.08
C ALA A 173 5.98 -6.10 -0.28
N ARG A 174 6.36 -7.23 -0.87
CA ARG A 174 5.47 -8.31 -1.29
C ARG A 174 5.17 -9.23 -0.11
N ASN A 175 4.12 -8.92 0.62
CA ASN A 175 3.72 -9.67 1.81
C ASN A 175 2.71 -10.77 1.45
N CYS A 176 2.77 -11.89 2.16
CA CYS A 176 1.69 -12.86 2.21
C CYS A 176 0.48 -12.29 2.99
N LEU A 177 -0.65 -12.97 2.96
CA LEU A 177 -1.84 -12.59 3.71
C LEU A 177 -1.54 -12.57 5.21
N LEU A 178 -1.88 -11.45 5.87
CA LEU A 178 -1.79 -11.32 7.31
C LEU A 178 -3.17 -11.56 7.92
N TYR A 179 -3.26 -12.55 8.79
CA TYR A 179 -4.45 -12.85 9.55
C TYR A 179 -4.49 -12.04 10.84
N THR A 180 -5.68 -11.61 11.26
CA THR A 180 -5.87 -10.75 12.43
C THR A 180 -6.20 -11.50 13.72
N SER A 181 -6.39 -12.82 13.66
CA SER A 181 -6.71 -13.70 14.77
C SER A 181 -5.77 -14.90 14.79
N ASP A 182 -5.87 -15.73 15.81
CA ASP A 182 -5.01 -16.87 16.20
C ASP A 182 -4.66 -17.91 15.12
N ALA A 183 -4.97 -17.67 13.89
CA ALA A 183 -4.56 -18.47 12.71
C ALA A 183 -3.07 -18.30 12.35
N ALA A 184 -2.26 -17.70 13.21
CA ALA A 184 -0.81 -17.55 12.98
C ALA A 184 -0.04 -18.89 13.15
N ASP A 185 -0.71 -19.95 13.57
CA ASP A 185 -0.12 -21.29 13.76
C ASP A 185 -0.39 -22.24 12.58
N ASP A 186 -1.12 -21.82 11.55
CA ASP A 186 -1.26 -22.61 10.32
C ASP A 186 -0.09 -22.34 9.38
N ASP A 187 0.77 -23.35 9.21
CA ASP A 187 1.96 -23.42 8.34
C ASP A 187 1.65 -23.26 6.82
N HIS A 188 0.75 -22.36 6.44
CA HIS A 188 0.32 -22.16 5.06
C HIS A 188 0.77 -20.79 4.51
N CYS A 189 2.06 -20.54 4.50
CA CYS A 189 2.70 -19.53 3.63
C CYS A 189 3.75 -20.17 2.75
#